data_66479d7016ac90d709ebc4c49bebc352
#
_entry.id   66479d7016ac90d709ebc4c49bebc352
#
_cell.length_a   1.000
_cell.length_b   1.000
_cell.length_c   1.000
_cell.angle_alpha   90.00
_cell.angle_beta   90.00
_cell.angle_gamma   90.00
#
_symmetry.space_group_name_H-M   'P 1'
#
loop_
_entity.id
_entity.type
_entity.pdbx_description
1 polymer ?
#
loop_
_entity_poly.entity_id
_entity_poly.type
_entity_poly.pdbx_seq_one_letter_code
_entity_poly.pdbx_strand_id
1 'polypeptide(L)'
;MKGIHFLMTIITVSLFFLAFALESNAAEFSGENRKNAGHDTLIKMDVDARNKKLADTVEKSGKVCPKGMKTYFQGFDSSSKAYWNVRCRRGDYLLLFPRKMKEGIGIVNCNVVEKAGYPCWERNDQLTY
;
A
#
# COMPACT_ATOMS: atom_id res chain seq x y z
N MET A 1 70.39 -25.11 -24.86
CA MET A 1 70.27 -23.71 -24.47
C MET A 1 68.86 -23.42 -24.11
N LYS A 2 68.65 -22.78 -22.97
CA LYS A 2 67.51 -22.88 -22.11
C LYS A 2 66.28 -22.15 -22.68
N GLY A 3 65.18 -22.92 -22.95
CA GLY A 3 63.90 -22.38 -23.27
C GLY A 3 63.16 -22.02 -21.96
N ILE A 4 62.81 -20.76 -21.84
CA ILE A 4 62.03 -20.25 -20.75
C ILE A 4 60.58 -20.44 -21.11
N HIS A 5 59.93 -21.40 -20.47
CA HIS A 5 58.48 -21.56 -20.52
C HIS A 5 57.83 -20.44 -19.73
N PHE A 6 57.32 -19.46 -20.44
CA PHE A 6 56.47 -18.42 -19.84
C PHE A 6 55.09 -19.00 -19.59
N LEU A 7 54.89 -19.46 -18.38
CA LEU A 7 53.56 -19.91 -17.92
C LEU A 7 52.67 -18.69 -17.76
N MET A 8 51.87 -18.44 -18.77
CA MET A 8 50.85 -17.40 -18.75
C MET A 8 49.66 -17.88 -17.86
N THR A 9 49.74 -17.57 -16.57
CA THR A 9 48.66 -17.81 -15.65
C THR A 9 47.56 -16.83 -15.97
N ILE A 10 46.54 -17.30 -16.68
CA ILE A 10 45.28 -16.56 -16.89
C ILE A 10 44.55 -16.54 -15.59
N ILE A 11 44.68 -15.45 -14.85
CA ILE A 11 43.83 -15.14 -13.71
C ILE A 11 42.48 -14.76 -14.27
N THR A 12 41.58 -15.73 -14.35
CA THR A 12 40.18 -15.50 -14.56
C THR A 12 39.61 -14.83 -13.30
N VAL A 13 39.65 -13.49 -13.31
CA VAL A 13 38.89 -12.69 -12.33
C VAL A 13 37.44 -12.91 -12.65
N SER A 14 36.86 -13.90 -11.95
CA SER A 14 35.43 -14.11 -11.94
C SER A 14 34.82 -12.93 -11.17
N LEU A 15 34.43 -11.89 -11.94
CA LEU A 15 33.57 -10.83 -11.39
C LEU A 15 32.24 -11.45 -11.01
N PHE A 16 32.15 -11.88 -9.75
CA PHE A 16 30.89 -12.09 -9.10
C PHE A 16 30.20 -10.74 -8.99
N PHE A 17 29.44 -10.38 -10.03
CA PHE A 17 28.41 -9.38 -9.89
C PHE A 17 27.39 -9.95 -8.90
N LEU A 18 27.58 -9.66 -7.61
CA LEU A 18 26.48 -9.68 -6.66
C LEU A 18 25.51 -8.61 -7.15
N ALA A 19 24.57 -9.02 -7.99
CA ALA A 19 23.37 -8.29 -8.19
C ALA A 19 22.65 -8.27 -6.84
N PHE A 20 22.90 -7.25 -6.02
CA PHE A 20 21.99 -6.86 -4.98
C PHE A 20 20.71 -6.46 -5.70
N ALA A 21 19.83 -7.43 -5.86
CA ALA A 21 18.44 -7.13 -6.11
C ALA A 21 17.98 -6.31 -4.89
N LEU A 22 17.91 -5.01 -5.08
CA LEU A 22 17.13 -4.13 -4.24
C LEU A 22 15.69 -4.63 -4.42
N GLU A 23 15.31 -5.61 -3.59
CA GLU A 23 13.91 -5.91 -3.39
C GLU A 23 13.29 -4.64 -2.84
N SER A 24 12.78 -3.82 -3.75
CA SER A 24 11.85 -2.77 -3.39
C SER A 24 10.64 -3.49 -2.77
N ASN A 25 10.62 -3.55 -1.44
CA ASN A 25 9.44 -3.93 -0.68
C ASN A 25 8.37 -2.84 -0.87
N ALA A 26 7.92 -2.65 -2.11
CA ALA A 26 6.63 -2.03 -2.34
C ALA A 26 5.65 -2.96 -1.64
N ALA A 27 4.94 -2.43 -0.64
CA ALA A 27 3.90 -3.18 0.05
C ALA A 27 2.91 -3.65 -1.01
N GLU A 28 3.02 -4.91 -1.39
CA GLU A 28 2.19 -5.52 -2.42
C GLU A 28 0.81 -5.74 -1.81
N PHE A 29 -0.10 -4.84 -2.14
CA PHE A 29 -1.49 -4.99 -1.76
C PHE A 29 -2.10 -6.09 -2.64
N SER A 30 -2.35 -7.26 -2.04
CA SER A 30 -3.04 -8.33 -2.74
C SER A 30 -4.56 -8.16 -2.64
N GLY A 31 -5.25 -8.31 -3.77
CA GLY A 31 -6.72 -8.37 -3.82
C GLY A 31 -7.30 -9.69 -3.29
N GLU A 32 -6.49 -10.51 -2.64
CA GLU A 32 -6.86 -11.82 -2.15
C GLU A 32 -7.94 -11.75 -1.06
N ASN A 33 -8.89 -12.68 -1.10
CA ASN A 33 -10.02 -12.74 -0.16
C ASN A 33 -9.55 -13.13 1.26
N ARG A 34 -9.11 -12.13 2.01
CA ARG A 34 -8.61 -12.27 3.38
C ARG A 34 -9.68 -11.87 4.38
N LYS A 35 -9.82 -12.64 5.45
CA LYS A 35 -10.79 -12.32 6.52
C LYS A 35 -10.38 -11.06 7.27
N ASN A 36 -11.18 -10.00 7.12
CA ASN A 36 -11.06 -8.76 7.86
C ASN A 36 -12.47 -8.20 8.11
N ALA A 37 -12.93 -8.24 9.35
CA ALA A 37 -14.30 -7.89 9.70
C ALA A 37 -14.71 -6.44 9.32
N GLY A 38 -13.77 -5.51 9.38
CA GLY A 38 -13.99 -4.12 8.95
C GLY A 38 -14.20 -4.03 7.44
N HIS A 39 -13.34 -4.68 6.67
CA HIS A 39 -13.48 -4.76 5.22
C HIS A 39 -14.77 -5.49 4.81
N ASP A 40 -15.01 -6.66 5.39
CA ASP A 40 -16.20 -7.49 5.09
C ASP A 40 -17.52 -6.75 5.35
N THR A 41 -17.53 -5.84 6.32
CA THR A 41 -18.65 -4.96 6.57
C THR A 41 -18.80 -3.90 5.48
N LEU A 42 -17.68 -3.26 5.08
CA LEU A 42 -17.69 -2.18 4.10
C LEU A 42 -18.10 -2.63 2.70
N ILE A 43 -17.64 -3.80 2.25
CA ILE A 43 -17.98 -4.31 0.91
C ILE A 43 -19.45 -4.71 0.77
N LYS A 44 -20.17 -4.96 1.87
CA LYS A 44 -21.61 -5.28 1.87
C LYS A 44 -22.50 -4.03 1.83
N MET A 45 -21.90 -2.85 2.05
CA MET A 45 -22.65 -1.59 1.98
C MET A 45 -22.76 -1.13 0.54
N ASP A 46 -23.86 -0.42 0.22
CA ASP A 46 -23.90 0.38 -0.98
C ASP A 46 -22.83 1.50 -0.94
N VAL A 47 -22.56 2.09 -2.10
CA VAL A 47 -21.48 3.07 -2.27
C VAL A 47 -21.66 4.28 -1.35
N ASP A 48 -22.89 4.81 -1.25
CA ASP A 48 -23.15 6.03 -0.46
C ASP A 48 -23.04 5.76 1.05
N ALA A 49 -23.59 4.64 1.51
CA ALA A 49 -23.46 4.23 2.90
C ALA A 49 -21.99 3.99 3.28
N ARG A 50 -21.20 3.37 2.40
CA ARG A 50 -19.79 3.15 2.60
C ARG A 50 -19.00 4.46 2.63
N ASN A 51 -19.26 5.37 1.69
CA ASN A 51 -18.64 6.69 1.65
C ASN A 51 -18.91 7.45 2.95
N LYS A 52 -20.18 7.47 3.38
CA LYS A 52 -20.57 8.08 4.64
C LYS A 52 -19.88 7.43 5.84
N LYS A 53 -19.87 6.11 5.91
CA LYS A 53 -19.25 5.36 7.02
C LYS A 53 -17.76 5.66 7.17
N LEU A 54 -17.04 5.72 6.08
CA LEU A 54 -15.60 6.02 6.09
C LEU A 54 -15.35 7.50 6.42
N ALA A 55 -16.18 8.42 5.92
CA ALA A 55 -16.11 9.83 6.31
C ALA A 55 -16.37 10.02 7.82
N ASP A 56 -17.41 9.40 8.36
CA ASP A 56 -17.72 9.44 9.80
C ASP A 56 -16.55 8.89 10.65
N THR A 57 -15.84 7.89 10.12
CA THR A 57 -14.66 7.31 10.78
C THR A 57 -13.50 8.31 10.82
N VAL A 58 -13.28 9.06 9.75
CA VAL A 58 -12.28 10.14 9.68
C VAL A 58 -12.65 11.25 10.67
N GLU A 59 -13.91 11.67 10.70
CA GLU A 59 -14.37 12.74 11.62
C GLU A 59 -14.23 12.35 13.09
N LYS A 60 -14.54 11.12 13.45
CA LYS A 60 -14.36 10.59 14.81
C LYS A 60 -12.91 10.61 15.27
N SER A 61 -11.95 10.65 14.35
CA SER A 61 -10.52 10.82 14.66
C SER A 61 -10.09 12.29 14.82
N GLY A 62 -11.03 13.23 14.80
CA GLY A 62 -10.78 14.66 14.91
C GLY A 62 -10.36 15.34 13.60
N LYS A 63 -10.49 14.65 12.45
CA LYS A 63 -10.19 15.20 11.13
C LYS A 63 -11.49 15.65 10.45
N VAL A 64 -11.35 16.50 9.42
CA VAL A 64 -12.52 17.10 8.75
C VAL A 64 -12.88 16.32 7.50
N CYS A 65 -14.01 15.62 7.52
CA CYS A 65 -14.57 14.91 6.38
C CYS A 65 -16.12 14.96 6.40
N PRO A 66 -16.74 16.13 6.30
CA PRO A 66 -18.19 16.29 6.49
C PRO A 66 -19.03 15.47 5.50
N LYS A 67 -18.42 15.10 4.38
CA LYS A 67 -19.05 14.24 3.38
C LYS A 67 -17.97 13.48 2.63
N GLY A 68 -18.02 12.16 2.68
CA GLY A 68 -17.21 11.30 1.83
C GLY A 68 -17.72 11.38 0.40
N MET A 69 -16.81 11.68 -0.53
CA MET A 69 -17.13 11.84 -1.96
C MET A 69 -16.89 10.56 -2.75
N LYS A 70 -15.85 9.82 -2.38
CA LYS A 70 -15.42 8.61 -3.05
C LYS A 70 -14.64 7.75 -2.07
N THR A 71 -14.76 6.44 -2.20
CA THR A 71 -13.94 5.49 -1.47
C THR A 71 -13.32 4.50 -2.44
N TYR A 72 -12.13 4.02 -2.07
CA TYR A 72 -11.41 3.06 -2.88
C TYR A 72 -10.72 2.04 -1.97
N PHE A 73 -10.80 0.76 -2.32
CA PHE A 73 -10.11 -0.30 -1.63
C PHE A 73 -8.76 -0.55 -2.27
N GLN A 74 -7.67 -0.33 -1.52
CA GLN A 74 -6.30 -0.54 -1.99
C GLN A 74 -5.89 -2.01 -1.97
N GLY A 75 -6.42 -2.80 -1.06
CA GLY A 75 -6.04 -4.18 -0.88
C GLY A 75 -5.70 -4.53 0.56
N PHE A 76 -5.07 -5.69 0.74
CA PHE A 76 -4.61 -6.18 2.03
C PHE A 76 -3.09 -6.26 2.08
N ASP A 77 -2.51 -6.05 3.25
CA ASP A 77 -1.12 -6.43 3.51
C ASP A 77 -0.99 -7.90 3.94
N SER A 78 0.24 -8.34 4.15
CA SER A 78 0.54 -9.73 4.59
C SER A 78 -0.08 -10.09 5.94
N SER A 79 -0.42 -9.10 6.78
CA SER A 79 -1.06 -9.28 8.08
C SER A 79 -2.60 -9.31 8.00
N SER A 80 -3.17 -9.25 6.81
CA SER A 80 -4.62 -9.10 6.55
C SER A 80 -5.22 -7.78 7.06
N LYS A 81 -4.41 -6.74 7.17
CA LYS A 81 -4.88 -5.40 7.38
C LYS A 81 -5.45 -4.87 6.06
N ALA A 82 -6.65 -4.32 6.09
CA ALA A 82 -7.32 -3.77 4.91
C ALA A 82 -7.08 -2.26 4.79
N TYR A 83 -6.77 -1.80 3.60
CA TYR A 83 -6.47 -0.40 3.32
C TYR A 83 -7.56 0.20 2.45
N TRP A 84 -8.19 1.25 2.94
CA TRP A 84 -9.26 1.97 2.27
C TRP A 84 -8.92 3.45 2.14
N ASN A 85 -9.08 4.00 0.96
CA ASN A 85 -9.03 5.44 0.76
C ASN A 85 -10.41 6.05 0.89
N VAL A 86 -10.44 7.26 1.41
CA VAL A 86 -11.63 8.12 1.37
C VAL A 86 -11.24 9.52 0.92
N ARG A 87 -11.93 10.00 -0.09
CA ARG A 87 -11.83 11.38 -0.57
C ARG A 87 -12.80 12.24 0.20
N CYS A 88 -12.28 13.24 0.86
CA CYS A 88 -13.04 14.26 1.57
C CYS A 88 -12.86 15.62 0.86
N ARG A 89 -13.75 16.55 1.12
CA ARG A 89 -13.70 17.88 0.49
C ARG A 89 -12.40 18.64 0.73
N ARG A 90 -11.72 18.39 1.86
CA ARG A 90 -10.51 19.10 2.29
C ARG A 90 -9.26 18.20 2.32
N GLY A 91 -9.30 17.06 1.71
CA GLY A 91 -8.16 16.15 1.65
C GLY A 91 -8.56 14.70 1.59
N ASP A 92 -7.61 13.88 1.25
CA ASP A 92 -7.77 12.45 1.12
C ASP A 92 -7.09 11.74 2.29
N TYR A 93 -7.68 10.64 2.74
CA TYR A 93 -7.18 9.85 3.85
C TYR A 93 -7.08 8.38 3.49
N LEU A 94 -6.07 7.72 4.05
CA LEU A 94 -5.92 6.28 4.06
C LEU A 94 -6.34 5.74 5.41
N LEU A 95 -7.28 4.81 5.43
CA LEU A 95 -7.77 4.12 6.62
C LEU A 95 -7.23 2.71 6.63
N LEU A 96 -6.66 2.31 7.77
CA LEU A 96 -6.04 1.02 8.01
C LEU A 96 -6.91 0.23 8.97
N PHE A 97 -7.67 -0.72 8.44
CA PHE A 97 -8.52 -1.60 9.23
C PHE A 97 -7.71 -2.81 9.68
N PRO A 98 -7.41 -2.97 10.97
CA PRO A 98 -6.67 -4.12 11.46
C PRO A 98 -7.53 -5.38 11.31
N ARG A 99 -6.87 -6.54 11.23
CA ARG A 99 -7.58 -7.82 11.21
C ARG A 99 -8.49 -7.99 12.43
N LYS A 100 -8.03 -7.51 13.58
CA LYS A 100 -8.79 -7.52 14.85
C LYS A 100 -9.20 -6.08 15.16
N MET A 101 -10.48 -5.77 15.09
CA MET A 101 -11.00 -4.41 15.27
C MET A 101 -10.69 -3.77 16.63
N LYS A 102 -10.36 -4.57 17.65
CA LYS A 102 -9.93 -4.06 18.97
C LYS A 102 -8.64 -3.23 18.93
N GLU A 103 -7.84 -3.36 17.88
CA GLU A 103 -6.59 -2.61 17.70
C GLU A 103 -6.83 -1.17 17.25
N GLY A 104 -8.08 -0.83 16.92
CA GLY A 104 -8.44 0.49 16.40
C GLY A 104 -8.12 0.68 14.92
N ILE A 105 -8.75 1.67 14.29
CA ILE A 105 -8.54 2.01 12.88
C ILE A 105 -7.47 3.09 12.79
N GLY A 106 -6.39 2.80 12.07
CA GLY A 106 -5.39 3.82 11.72
C GLY A 106 -5.93 4.78 10.67
N ILE A 107 -5.63 6.08 10.79
CA ILE A 107 -6.05 7.10 9.81
C ILE A 107 -4.88 8.01 9.51
N VAL A 108 -4.47 8.03 8.25
CA VAL A 108 -3.32 8.81 7.77
C VAL A 108 -3.77 9.72 6.63
N ASN A 109 -3.27 10.96 6.61
CA ASN A 109 -3.49 11.85 5.47
C ASN A 109 -2.70 11.37 4.26
N CYS A 110 -3.31 11.37 3.07
CA CYS A 110 -2.68 10.89 1.84
C CYS A 110 -1.38 11.64 1.49
N ASN A 111 -1.29 12.93 1.78
CA ASN A 111 -0.06 13.69 1.55
C ASN A 111 1.13 13.13 2.36
N VAL A 112 0.88 12.55 3.53
CA VAL A 112 1.92 11.91 4.35
C VAL A 112 2.33 10.58 3.74
N VAL A 113 1.36 9.80 3.31
CA VAL A 113 1.56 8.49 2.67
C VAL A 113 2.37 8.63 1.38
N GLU A 114 2.00 9.59 0.54
CA GLU A 114 2.66 9.85 -0.75
C GLU A 114 4.08 10.37 -0.58
N LYS A 115 4.32 11.25 0.40
CA LYS A 115 5.68 11.69 0.75
C LYS A 115 6.58 10.55 1.24
N ALA A 116 5.99 9.53 1.83
CA ALA A 116 6.69 8.32 2.22
C ALA A 116 6.92 7.33 1.05
N GLY A 117 6.48 7.68 -0.16
CA GLY A 117 6.67 6.88 -1.38
C GLY A 117 5.61 5.82 -1.62
N TYR A 118 4.51 5.82 -0.85
CA TYR A 118 3.41 4.88 -1.03
C TYR A 118 2.23 5.53 -1.76
N PRO A 119 1.54 4.80 -2.67
CA PRO A 119 0.36 5.34 -3.32
C PRO A 119 -0.79 5.45 -2.31
N CYS A 120 -1.47 6.58 -2.29
CA CYS A 120 -2.70 6.74 -1.53
C CYS A 120 -3.94 6.50 -2.40
N TRP A 121 -3.89 6.96 -3.64
CA TRP A 121 -4.88 6.66 -4.66
C TRP A 121 -4.19 5.96 -5.82
N GLU A 122 -4.90 5.07 -6.51
CA GLU A 122 -4.38 4.56 -7.77
C GLU A 122 -4.15 5.71 -8.75
N ARG A 123 -2.99 5.70 -9.39
CA ARG A 123 -2.65 6.70 -10.42
C ARG A 123 -3.54 6.61 -11.66
N ASN A 124 -4.27 5.53 -11.81
CA ASN A 124 -5.24 5.32 -12.87
C ASN A 124 -6.66 5.75 -12.44
N ASP A 125 -6.81 7.00 -11.99
CA ASP A 125 -8.12 7.64 -11.83
C ASP A 125 -8.94 7.69 -13.14
N GLN A 126 -8.44 7.08 -14.20
CA GLN A 126 -9.09 7.03 -15.52
C GLN A 126 -10.10 5.89 -15.67
N LEU A 127 -10.23 5.02 -14.70
CA LEU A 127 -11.37 4.09 -14.65
C LEU A 127 -12.54 4.80 -13.97
N THR A 128 -13.08 5.77 -14.69
CA THR A 128 -14.42 6.30 -14.47
C THR A 128 -15.43 5.19 -14.69
N TYR A 129 -16.16 4.88 -13.66
CA TYR A 129 -17.36 4.04 -13.72
C TYR A 129 -18.58 4.87 -14.05
#